data_fbb1e97766e2e683cb399a302b8bb297
#
_entry.id   fbb1e97766e2e683cb399a302b8bb297
#
_cell.length_a   1.000
_cell.length_b   1.000
_cell.length_c   1.000
_cell.angle_alpha   90.00
_cell.angle_beta   90.00
_cell.angle_gamma   90.00
#
_symmetry.space_group_name_H-M   'P 1'
#
loop_
_entity.id
_entity.type
_entity.pdbx_description
1 polymer ?
#
loop_
_entity_poly.entity_id
_entity_poly.type
_entity_poly.pdbx_seq_one_letter_code
_entity_poly.pdbx_strand_id
1 'polypeptide(L)'
;MHITTSGDAFGVRADTYTLTVSRTAPRAELDGWGTLSLIAAVNTTGRRDETYETLPPVLVERGERAVFEIPQRTAVWDAKTVRLVCEPDRVAVEVSVEGEAAVADVTLLGGRAVLNTGPAGTFRSHIRARSVFNPTPTQPVQVVRPAGEPVTLGVIGDADPGRLHAVFSPPPLVLAFGKEPASTRPGRATRVPGGPWLGLSLRAGVAGLTFTQFGYEPLDGGALLRLDYEGHTLTHGAWTSPAVVIRPAASPWEAIAHHRADLVEHGLAPEGPVRPAHDWWRRVIFCGWGAQCARAGGGVTPMQLSRQDLYDEWLDRLELHGIVPGTIVVDDRWQAHYGRPEPDPERWPDMRAWIAARHERGQRVLLWWRAWAPHGLPAEECVTDPAGRPVAADPTNPAYRRRLAGTVAEMLTGLGADGLKIDFTQWFPSGSHLRAYGTNWGISLLHEMLATMYDAAKRAKPDALMVTHTPHPAFADVTDMIRLNDVLETDPRGRPVAAVDQLRFRHAVAAHALPGHLVDTDQWPMRTKADWLAYAQAQPEHGVPALYYVEAIDGTGEEITGEDLRLVAKWWGL
;
A
#
# COMPACT_ATOMS: atom_id res chain seq x y z
N MET A 1 3.05 28.07 20.10
CA MET A 1 3.95 28.38 18.97
C MET A 1 4.38 29.83 19.02
N HIS A 2 5.65 30.18 18.71
CA HIS A 2 6.16 31.53 18.75
C HIS A 2 6.65 31.96 17.35
N ILE A 3 6.14 33.09 16.86
CA ILE A 3 6.45 33.61 15.52
C ILE A 3 7.16 34.96 15.64
N THR A 4 8.33 35.08 15.02
CA THR A 4 9.10 36.32 14.90
C THR A 4 9.15 36.77 13.44
N THR A 5 9.29 38.04 13.23
CA THR A 5 9.44 38.61 11.89
C THR A 5 10.70 39.47 11.86
N SER A 6 11.58 39.18 10.92
CA SER A 6 12.74 40.00 10.57
C SER A 6 12.58 40.58 9.17
N GLY A 7 13.52 41.44 8.70
CA GLY A 7 13.49 41.99 7.35
C GLY A 7 13.38 40.90 6.26
N ASP A 8 14.15 39.84 6.40
CA ASP A 8 14.34 38.83 5.36
C ASP A 8 13.68 37.47 5.65
N ALA A 9 13.09 37.27 6.84
CA ALA A 9 12.52 35.99 7.22
C ALA A 9 11.43 36.07 8.28
N PHE A 10 10.58 35.02 8.32
CA PHE A 10 9.74 34.66 9.45
C PHE A 10 10.40 33.50 10.19
N GLY A 11 10.59 33.64 11.50
CA GLY A 11 11.02 32.55 12.38
C GLY A 11 9.80 31.92 13.06
N VAL A 12 9.67 30.61 12.99
CA VAL A 12 8.63 29.83 13.67
C VAL A 12 9.32 28.87 14.64
N ARG A 13 9.06 29.03 15.95
CA ARG A 13 9.48 28.07 16.98
C ARG A 13 8.25 27.33 17.47
N ALA A 14 8.21 26.06 17.19
CA ALA A 14 7.18 25.12 17.61
C ALA A 14 7.71 24.18 18.73
N ASP A 15 6.92 23.21 19.15
CA ASP A 15 7.26 22.33 20.28
C ASP A 15 8.40 21.35 19.92
N THR A 16 8.42 20.86 18.67
CA THR A 16 9.34 19.80 18.23
C THR A 16 10.30 20.25 17.13
N TYR A 17 10.14 21.48 16.60
CA TYR A 17 10.98 21.97 15.50
C TYR A 17 11.12 23.50 15.54
N THR A 18 12.12 23.99 14.80
CA THR A 18 12.28 25.40 14.45
C THR A 18 12.33 25.51 12.93
N LEU A 19 11.58 26.47 12.36
CA LEU A 19 11.53 26.72 10.93
C LEU A 19 11.78 28.20 10.64
N THR A 20 12.59 28.48 9.62
CA THR A 20 12.81 29.85 9.11
C THR A 20 12.29 29.94 7.69
N VAL A 21 11.24 30.72 7.46
CA VAL A 21 10.63 30.94 6.13
C VAL A 21 11.24 32.20 5.53
N SER A 22 11.94 32.07 4.41
CA SER A 22 12.54 33.22 3.72
C SER A 22 11.46 34.11 3.08
N ARG A 23 11.61 35.43 3.20
CA ARG A 23 10.76 36.41 2.53
C ARG A 23 11.27 36.82 1.15
N THR A 24 12.52 36.45 0.83
CA THR A 24 13.20 36.88 -0.41
C THR A 24 13.43 35.72 -1.38
N ALA A 25 13.23 34.48 -0.95
CA ALA A 25 13.40 33.27 -1.77
C ALA A 25 12.35 32.21 -1.41
N PRO A 26 11.87 31.38 -2.38
CA PRO A 26 10.83 30.37 -2.15
C PRO A 26 11.40 29.15 -1.41
N ARG A 27 11.84 29.32 -0.18
CA ARG A 27 12.42 28.28 0.66
C ARG A 27 12.17 28.50 2.15
N ALA A 28 12.18 27.41 2.88
CA ALA A 28 12.21 27.41 4.33
C ALA A 28 13.37 26.54 4.84
N GLU A 29 14.02 26.93 5.92
CA GLU A 29 15.06 26.13 6.57
C GLU A 29 14.47 25.46 7.80
N LEU A 30 14.46 24.12 7.82
CA LEU A 30 14.07 23.30 8.95
C LEU A 30 15.35 22.98 9.76
N ASP A 31 15.42 23.53 10.97
CA ASP A 31 16.61 23.43 11.79
C ASP A 31 17.04 21.97 12.02
N GLY A 32 18.34 21.74 11.88
CA GLY A 32 18.94 20.41 11.96
C GLY A 32 18.64 19.49 10.78
N TRP A 33 17.67 19.80 9.89
CA TRP A 33 17.28 18.92 8.78
C TRP A 33 17.61 19.48 7.39
N GLY A 34 17.60 20.78 7.21
CA GLY A 34 17.99 21.41 5.95
C GLY A 34 16.90 22.24 5.31
N THR A 35 17.03 22.47 4.02
CA THR A 35 16.21 23.41 3.28
C THR A 35 15.06 22.71 2.57
N LEU A 36 13.86 23.22 2.77
CA LEU A 36 12.65 22.85 2.03
C LEU A 36 12.42 23.85 0.90
N SER A 37 12.29 23.38 -0.31
CA SER A 37 11.85 24.22 -1.44
C SER A 37 10.35 24.44 -1.32
N LEU A 38 9.92 25.70 -1.48
CA LEU A 38 8.52 26.11 -1.54
C LEU A 38 8.07 26.34 -2.99
N ILE A 39 8.79 25.80 -3.96
CA ILE A 39 8.33 25.63 -5.34
C ILE A 39 7.59 24.30 -5.42
N ALA A 40 6.45 24.32 -6.11
CA ALA A 40 5.70 23.11 -6.48
C ALA A 40 5.32 23.19 -7.96
N ALA A 41 4.97 22.05 -8.56
CA ALA A 41 4.38 22.05 -9.90
C ALA A 41 3.15 21.14 -9.94
N VAL A 42 2.14 21.55 -10.68
CA VAL A 42 0.97 20.75 -11.05
C VAL A 42 0.99 20.62 -12.57
N ASN A 43 1.63 19.58 -13.05
CA ASN A 43 1.78 19.33 -14.49
C ASN A 43 0.46 18.78 -15.07
N THR A 44 0.14 19.24 -16.27
CA THR A 44 -1.02 18.72 -17.01
C THR A 44 -0.56 17.79 -18.14
N THR A 45 -1.48 17.03 -18.71
CA THR A 45 -1.18 16.17 -19.87
C THR A 45 -0.72 16.96 -21.10
N GLY A 46 -1.06 18.24 -21.20
CA GLY A 46 -0.70 19.10 -22.33
C GLY A 46 0.49 20.02 -22.08
N ARG A 47 0.79 20.35 -20.82
CA ARG A 47 1.81 21.36 -20.48
C ARG A 47 2.49 21.05 -19.16
N ARG A 48 3.79 21.35 -19.10
CA ARG A 48 4.54 21.39 -17.85
C ARG A 48 4.26 22.71 -17.12
N ASP A 49 4.05 22.63 -15.82
CA ASP A 49 3.91 23.78 -14.94
C ASP A 49 5.30 24.30 -14.56
N GLU A 50 5.70 25.43 -15.13
CA GLU A 50 6.92 26.17 -14.80
C GLU A 50 6.55 27.44 -14.05
N THR A 51 7.08 27.60 -12.84
CA THR A 51 6.93 28.83 -12.05
C THR A 51 7.88 29.90 -12.62
N TYR A 52 7.37 31.01 -13.11
CA TYR A 52 8.20 32.12 -13.59
C TYR A 52 8.29 33.33 -12.62
N GLU A 53 7.43 33.38 -11.62
CA GLU A 53 7.50 34.34 -10.53
C GLU A 53 6.99 33.69 -9.23
N THR A 54 7.66 33.99 -8.13
CA THR A 54 7.20 33.65 -6.79
C THR A 54 7.10 34.96 -5.99
N LEU A 55 5.92 35.24 -5.46
CA LEU A 55 5.71 36.38 -4.59
C LEU A 55 6.20 36.09 -3.16
N PRO A 56 6.53 37.08 -2.36
CA PRO A 56 6.91 36.89 -0.97
C PRO A 56 5.83 36.15 -0.18
N PRO A 57 6.23 35.25 0.77
CA PRO A 57 5.28 34.60 1.65
C PRO A 57 4.45 35.59 2.45
N VAL A 58 3.15 35.38 2.52
CA VAL A 58 2.20 36.15 3.32
C VAL A 58 1.77 35.29 4.51
N LEU A 59 1.95 35.77 5.72
CA LEU A 59 1.42 35.14 6.94
C LEU A 59 -0.08 35.47 7.06
N VAL A 60 -0.94 34.53 6.72
CA VAL A 60 -2.41 34.72 6.69
C VAL A 60 -3.12 34.30 7.97
N GLU A 61 -2.48 33.43 8.77
CA GLU A 61 -2.99 33.01 10.08
C GLU A 61 -1.85 33.00 11.11
N ARG A 62 -2.14 33.47 12.33
CA ARG A 62 -1.19 33.50 13.44
C ARG A 62 -1.93 33.19 14.75
N GLY A 63 -1.57 32.06 15.37
CA GLY A 63 -2.22 31.62 16.62
C GLY A 63 -1.67 30.28 17.08
N GLU A 64 -2.55 29.30 17.29
CA GLU A 64 -2.17 27.93 17.59
C GLU A 64 -1.39 27.28 16.44
N ARG A 65 -1.66 27.72 15.22
CA ARG A 65 -0.89 27.42 14.01
C ARG A 65 -0.48 28.70 13.29
N ALA A 66 0.50 28.61 12.39
CA ALA A 66 0.86 29.66 11.47
C ALA A 66 0.67 29.18 10.04
N VAL A 67 0.00 29.99 9.22
CA VAL A 67 -0.23 29.66 7.82
C VAL A 67 0.43 30.70 6.94
N PHE A 68 1.30 30.24 6.05
CA PHE A 68 1.93 31.06 5.02
C PHE A 68 1.39 30.68 3.66
N GLU A 69 1.00 31.66 2.88
CA GLU A 69 0.67 31.53 1.46
C GLU A 69 1.78 32.12 0.61
N ILE A 70 2.22 31.35 -0.37
CA ILE A 70 3.29 31.69 -1.30
C ILE A 70 2.70 31.67 -2.72
N PRO A 71 2.13 32.78 -3.20
CA PRO A 71 1.56 32.85 -4.54
C PRO A 71 2.65 32.70 -5.59
N GLN A 72 2.36 31.93 -6.63
CA GLN A 72 3.26 31.65 -7.75
C GLN A 72 2.56 31.92 -9.07
N ARG A 73 3.28 32.49 -10.03
CA ARG A 73 2.79 32.70 -11.39
C ARG A 73 3.33 31.61 -12.33
N THR A 74 2.45 31.14 -13.18
CA THR A 74 2.70 30.06 -14.13
C THR A 74 1.92 30.36 -15.42
N ALA A 75 2.34 29.74 -16.52
CA ALA A 75 1.63 29.85 -17.80
C ALA A 75 0.51 28.80 -17.96
N VAL A 76 0.31 27.94 -16.97
CA VAL A 76 -0.62 26.79 -17.04
C VAL A 76 -1.90 27.07 -16.27
N TRP A 77 -1.80 27.71 -15.10
CA TRP A 77 -2.89 27.91 -14.16
C TRP A 77 -3.25 29.40 -14.02
N ASP A 78 -4.53 29.71 -13.87
CA ASP A 78 -5.00 31.07 -13.62
C ASP A 78 -4.50 31.60 -12.28
N ALA A 79 -4.43 30.72 -11.27
CA ALA A 79 -3.80 30.98 -9.98
C ALA A 79 -3.06 29.74 -9.50
N LYS A 80 -1.94 29.93 -8.79
CA LYS A 80 -1.20 28.89 -8.09
C LYS A 80 -0.66 29.42 -6.78
N THR A 81 -0.88 28.68 -5.69
CA THR A 81 -0.39 29.04 -4.36
C THR A 81 0.17 27.80 -3.67
N VAL A 82 1.40 27.89 -3.17
CA VAL A 82 1.93 26.92 -2.21
C VAL A 82 1.53 27.38 -0.82
N ARG A 83 0.94 26.50 -0.04
CA ARG A 83 0.52 26.76 1.33
C ARG A 83 1.41 25.99 2.28
N LEU A 84 1.99 26.68 3.27
CA LEU A 84 2.83 26.12 4.31
C LEU A 84 2.11 26.32 5.64
N VAL A 85 1.71 25.23 6.27
CA VAL A 85 1.00 25.23 7.56
C VAL A 85 1.95 24.71 8.63
N CYS A 86 2.26 25.56 9.62
CA CYS A 86 3.06 25.21 10.78
C CYS A 86 2.11 24.90 11.94
N GLU A 87 2.12 23.67 12.43
CA GLU A 87 1.40 23.20 13.61
C GLU A 87 2.40 22.95 14.76
N PRO A 88 1.98 22.74 16.01
CA PRO A 88 2.91 22.63 17.15
C PRO A 88 4.00 21.55 17.00
N ASP A 89 3.73 20.49 16.28
CA ASP A 89 4.61 19.30 16.18
C ASP A 89 4.93 18.87 14.74
N ARG A 90 4.37 19.57 13.73
CA ARG A 90 4.53 19.21 12.32
C ARG A 90 4.38 20.42 11.39
N VAL A 91 4.86 20.25 10.17
CA VAL A 91 4.71 21.21 9.08
C VAL A 91 4.00 20.51 7.92
N ALA A 92 2.97 21.13 7.34
CA ALA A 92 2.30 20.64 6.15
C ALA A 92 2.53 21.57 4.95
N VAL A 93 2.76 20.99 3.76
CA VAL A 93 2.96 21.71 2.50
C VAL A 93 2.02 21.14 1.46
N GLU A 94 1.22 22.01 0.83
CA GLU A 94 0.31 21.67 -0.24
C GLU A 94 0.37 22.72 -1.36
N VAL A 95 -0.11 22.39 -2.55
CA VAL A 95 -0.26 23.32 -3.66
C VAL A 95 -1.71 23.38 -4.12
N SER A 96 -2.24 24.60 -4.23
CA SER A 96 -3.55 24.87 -4.81
C SER A 96 -3.39 25.54 -6.16
N VAL A 97 -4.27 25.18 -7.11
CA VAL A 97 -4.35 25.77 -8.45
C VAL A 97 -5.79 26.09 -8.81
N GLU A 98 -5.98 27.05 -9.71
CA GLU A 98 -7.26 27.37 -10.32
C GLU A 98 -7.13 27.20 -11.84
N GLY A 99 -8.12 26.55 -12.46
CA GLY A 99 -8.19 26.31 -13.90
C GLY A 99 -8.80 24.95 -14.24
N GLU A 100 -8.97 24.70 -15.53
CA GLU A 100 -9.51 23.44 -16.06
C GLU A 100 -8.42 22.68 -16.80
N ALA A 101 -8.04 21.52 -16.29
CA ALA A 101 -7.03 20.67 -16.91
C ALA A 101 -7.08 19.22 -16.39
N ALA A 102 -6.46 18.30 -17.14
CA ALA A 102 -6.15 16.96 -16.70
C ALA A 102 -4.76 16.94 -16.05
N VAL A 103 -4.69 16.65 -14.74
CA VAL A 103 -3.45 16.58 -13.97
C VAL A 103 -2.66 15.35 -14.34
N ALA A 104 -1.44 15.53 -14.83
CA ALA A 104 -0.52 14.44 -15.15
C ALA A 104 0.26 13.99 -13.91
N ASP A 105 0.93 14.93 -13.27
CA ASP A 105 1.68 14.69 -12.02
C ASP A 105 1.79 15.99 -11.20
N VAL A 106 2.04 15.79 -9.90
CA VAL A 106 2.29 16.89 -8.96
C VAL A 106 3.67 16.71 -8.35
N THR A 107 4.47 17.76 -8.32
CA THR A 107 5.70 17.78 -7.53
C THR A 107 5.57 18.73 -6.36
N LEU A 108 5.97 18.28 -5.18
CA LEU A 108 6.01 19.02 -3.94
C LEU A 108 7.44 19.05 -3.38
N LEU A 109 7.75 20.05 -2.58
CA LEU A 109 9.09 20.29 -2.04
C LEU A 109 10.15 20.45 -3.14
N GLY A 110 9.72 20.87 -4.31
CA GLY A 110 10.52 21.12 -5.49
C GLY A 110 9.65 21.18 -6.75
N GLY A 111 10.22 21.73 -7.80
CA GLY A 111 9.56 21.90 -9.09
C GLY A 111 10.39 22.73 -10.05
N ARG A 112 9.93 22.83 -11.29
CA ARG A 112 10.61 23.62 -12.32
C ARG A 112 10.25 25.09 -12.20
N ALA A 113 11.25 25.95 -12.28
CA ALA A 113 11.06 27.39 -12.26
C ALA A 113 12.02 28.10 -13.21
N VAL A 114 11.56 29.22 -13.80
CA VAL A 114 12.33 30.13 -14.62
C VAL A 114 12.16 31.52 -14.00
N LEU A 115 12.93 31.81 -12.98
CA LEU A 115 12.78 33.04 -12.21
C LEU A 115 13.48 34.22 -12.92
N ASN A 116 12.82 35.38 -13.00
CA ASN A 116 13.36 36.59 -13.65
C ASN A 116 14.65 37.13 -13.01
N THR A 117 14.95 36.74 -11.77
CA THR A 117 16.10 37.25 -10.99
C THR A 117 17.04 36.16 -10.53
N GLY A 118 16.91 34.94 -11.04
CA GLY A 118 17.69 33.80 -10.60
C GLY A 118 17.89 32.72 -11.68
N PRO A 119 18.61 31.64 -11.38
CA PRO A 119 18.86 30.57 -12.34
C PRO A 119 17.54 29.85 -12.68
N ALA A 120 17.36 29.60 -13.99
CA ALA A 120 16.33 28.66 -14.44
C ALA A 120 16.73 27.23 -14.12
N GLY A 121 15.77 26.38 -13.71
CA GLY A 121 16.04 24.98 -13.44
C GLY A 121 14.99 24.30 -12.57
N THR A 122 15.32 23.11 -12.11
CA THR A 122 14.49 22.36 -11.14
C THR A 122 14.98 22.66 -9.75
N PHE A 123 14.14 23.31 -8.95
CA PHE A 123 14.37 23.54 -7.54
C PHE A 123 14.04 22.28 -6.74
N ARG A 124 14.81 22.03 -5.68
CA ARG A 124 14.70 20.84 -4.83
C ARG A 124 14.92 21.20 -3.37
N SER A 125 14.39 20.36 -2.51
CA SER A 125 14.72 20.39 -1.09
C SER A 125 16.04 19.66 -0.84
N HIS A 126 16.79 20.12 0.17
CA HIS A 126 18.06 19.52 0.59
C HIS A 126 17.96 18.99 2.01
N ILE A 127 17.44 17.76 2.15
CA ILE A 127 17.31 17.11 3.46
C ILE A 127 18.65 16.46 3.82
N ARG A 128 19.22 16.87 4.97
CA ARG A 128 20.48 16.34 5.50
C ARG A 128 20.27 14.97 6.15
N ALA A 129 20.04 13.95 5.33
CA ALA A 129 19.82 12.58 5.75
C ALA A 129 20.85 11.63 5.10
N ARG A 130 21.06 10.46 5.71
CA ARG A 130 21.95 9.40 5.20
C ARG A 130 21.19 8.12 4.86
N SER A 131 19.99 7.96 5.37
CA SER A 131 19.11 6.84 5.05
C SER A 131 17.71 7.31 4.76
N VAL A 132 17.00 6.55 3.94
CA VAL A 132 15.58 6.68 3.67
C VAL A 132 14.90 5.34 3.96
N PHE A 133 13.81 5.39 4.72
CA PHE A 133 12.94 4.26 4.99
C PHE A 133 11.72 4.31 4.05
N ASN A 134 11.33 3.13 3.57
CA ASN A 134 10.15 2.91 2.75
C ASN A 134 9.42 1.66 3.29
N PRO A 135 8.10 1.69 3.58
CA PRO A 135 7.39 0.59 4.22
C PRO A 135 7.06 -0.59 3.29
N THR A 136 7.44 -0.57 2.00
CA THR A 136 6.97 -1.56 1.03
C THR A 136 8.00 -2.57 0.53
N PRO A 137 9.28 -2.24 0.26
CA PRO A 137 10.21 -3.16 -0.38
C PRO A 137 10.89 -4.12 0.61
N THR A 138 11.56 -5.12 0.05
CA THR A 138 12.41 -6.05 0.80
C THR A 138 13.64 -5.39 1.43
N GLN A 139 14.02 -4.23 0.93
CA GLN A 139 15.07 -3.39 1.50
C GLN A 139 14.45 -2.07 1.98
N PRO A 140 13.78 -2.07 3.13
CA PRO A 140 13.01 -0.93 3.62
C PRO A 140 13.87 0.28 3.97
N VAL A 141 15.13 0.07 4.32
CA VAL A 141 16.05 1.17 4.65
C VAL A 141 17.17 1.20 3.62
N GLN A 142 17.26 2.29 2.89
CA GLN A 142 18.24 2.50 1.82
C GLN A 142 19.15 3.68 2.17
N VAL A 143 20.37 3.68 1.59
CA VAL A 143 21.27 4.82 1.67
C VAL A 143 20.74 5.95 0.78
N VAL A 144 20.61 7.14 1.32
CA VAL A 144 20.32 8.34 0.53
C VAL A 144 21.51 8.65 -0.37
N ARG A 145 21.29 8.75 -1.67
CA ARG A 145 22.31 9.09 -2.68
C ARG A 145 22.02 10.47 -3.25
N PRO A 146 23.04 11.26 -3.56
CA PRO A 146 22.90 12.59 -4.20
C PRO A 146 22.22 12.53 -5.57
N ALA A 147 22.46 11.44 -6.30
CA ALA A 147 21.75 11.09 -7.52
C ALA A 147 21.51 9.58 -7.49
N GLY A 148 20.32 9.12 -7.80
CA GLY A 148 19.97 7.71 -7.74
C GLY A 148 18.58 7.45 -8.31
N GLU A 149 18.18 6.20 -8.26
CA GLU A 149 16.83 5.83 -8.66
C GLU A 149 15.80 6.37 -7.66
N PRO A 150 14.61 6.76 -8.13
CA PRO A 150 13.50 7.14 -7.29
C PRO A 150 13.16 6.04 -6.28
N VAL A 151 12.78 6.43 -5.07
CA VAL A 151 12.16 5.53 -4.09
C VAL A 151 10.66 5.72 -4.21
N THR A 152 9.99 4.76 -4.83
CA THR A 152 8.55 4.82 -5.08
C THR A 152 7.79 4.11 -3.95
N LEU A 153 6.74 4.75 -3.48
CA LEU A 153 5.78 4.21 -2.53
C LEU A 153 4.43 3.95 -3.19
N GLY A 154 3.75 2.95 -2.71
CA GLY A 154 2.35 2.76 -3.04
C GLY A 154 2.11 2.60 -4.52
N VAL A 155 2.88 1.75 -5.16
CA VAL A 155 2.63 1.40 -6.54
C VAL A 155 1.32 0.66 -6.62
N ILE A 156 0.30 1.39 -7.06
CA ILE A 156 -0.91 0.81 -7.61
C ILE A 156 -0.75 0.93 -9.11
N GLY A 157 -0.87 -0.18 -9.81
CA GLY A 157 -0.70 -0.19 -11.25
C GLY A 157 0.68 -0.66 -11.70
N ASP A 158 1.33 -1.47 -10.88
CA ASP A 158 2.48 -2.21 -11.33
C ASP A 158 2.05 -3.43 -12.15
N ALA A 159 1.43 -3.14 -13.29
CA ALA A 159 1.22 -4.14 -14.34
C ALA A 159 2.51 -4.42 -15.13
N ASP A 160 3.60 -3.72 -14.82
CA ASP A 160 4.88 -3.86 -15.51
C ASP A 160 5.66 -5.01 -14.86
N PRO A 161 5.79 -6.17 -15.54
CA PRO A 161 6.58 -7.28 -15.03
C PRO A 161 8.03 -6.83 -14.85
N GLY A 162 8.51 -6.76 -13.63
CA GLY A 162 9.89 -6.36 -13.32
C GLY A 162 10.03 -5.12 -12.45
N ARG A 163 8.97 -4.38 -12.18
CA ARG A 163 8.94 -3.47 -11.04
C ARG A 163 8.82 -4.27 -9.75
N LEU A 164 9.45 -3.80 -8.70
CA LEU A 164 9.38 -4.39 -7.37
C LEU A 164 7.92 -4.59 -6.98
N HIS A 165 7.54 -5.82 -6.71
CA HIS A 165 6.23 -6.12 -6.16
C HIS A 165 6.00 -5.23 -4.93
N ALA A 166 4.97 -4.40 -4.99
CA ALA A 166 4.54 -3.69 -3.80
C ALA A 166 4.07 -4.74 -2.79
N VAL A 167 4.80 -4.88 -1.70
CA VAL A 167 4.45 -5.81 -0.61
C VAL A 167 3.07 -5.46 -0.08
N PHE A 168 2.79 -4.17 0.04
CA PHE A 168 1.50 -3.64 0.45
C PHE A 168 0.95 -2.70 -0.63
N SER A 169 -0.36 -2.73 -0.86
CA SER A 169 -1.01 -1.89 -1.86
C SER A 169 -2.43 -1.48 -1.43
N PRO A 170 -2.61 -0.23 -0.96
CA PRO A 170 -1.57 0.75 -0.69
C PRO A 170 -0.90 0.52 0.68
N PRO A 171 0.39 0.84 0.80
CA PRO A 171 1.07 0.93 2.09
C PRO A 171 0.67 2.21 2.83
N PRO A 172 1.09 2.40 4.09
CA PRO A 172 1.12 3.73 4.68
C PRO A 172 1.94 4.67 3.79
N LEU A 173 1.36 5.81 3.40
CA LEU A 173 2.02 6.76 2.49
C LEU A 173 3.00 7.65 3.27
N VAL A 174 4.08 7.04 3.75
CA VAL A 174 5.11 7.68 4.54
C VAL A 174 6.51 7.25 4.11
N LEU A 175 7.40 8.24 3.95
CA LEU A 175 8.84 8.07 3.90
C LEU A 175 9.43 8.58 5.22
N ALA A 176 10.53 7.99 5.68
CA ALA A 176 11.26 8.56 6.80
C ALA A 176 12.76 8.69 6.46
N PHE A 177 13.35 9.83 6.84
CA PHE A 177 14.73 10.18 6.57
C PHE A 177 15.54 10.15 7.85
N GLY A 178 16.60 9.32 7.89
CA GLY A 178 17.45 9.12 9.06
C GLY A 178 18.80 9.80 8.96
N LYS A 179 19.35 10.23 10.10
CA LYS A 179 20.68 10.84 10.19
C LYS A 179 21.80 9.81 10.08
N GLU A 180 21.55 8.57 10.51
CA GLU A 180 22.53 7.49 10.47
C GLU A 180 22.44 6.73 9.14
N PRO A 181 23.56 6.21 8.61
CA PRO A 181 23.55 5.50 7.34
C PRO A 181 22.87 4.14 7.45
N ALA A 182 22.16 3.74 6.41
CA ALA A 182 21.64 2.39 6.25
C ALA A 182 22.78 1.36 6.18
N SER A 183 22.51 0.13 6.68
CA SER A 183 23.47 -0.96 6.54
C SER A 183 23.58 -1.41 5.09
N THR A 184 24.78 -1.46 4.56
CA THR A 184 25.07 -2.03 3.24
C THR A 184 25.44 -3.52 3.29
N ARG A 185 25.49 -4.12 4.49
CA ARG A 185 25.86 -5.53 4.66
C ARG A 185 24.73 -6.45 4.23
N PRO A 186 25.02 -7.53 3.49
CA PRO A 186 24.04 -8.55 3.16
C PRO A 186 23.33 -9.08 4.42
N GLY A 187 22.04 -9.39 4.33
CA GLY A 187 21.21 -9.91 5.43
C GLY A 187 20.87 -8.90 6.53
N ARG A 188 21.17 -7.61 6.36
CA ARG A 188 20.80 -6.54 7.30
C ARG A 188 19.99 -5.41 6.65
N ALA A 189 19.38 -5.69 5.53
CA ALA A 189 18.57 -4.71 4.79
C ALA A 189 17.37 -4.19 5.58
N THR A 190 16.83 -5.01 6.49
CA THR A 190 15.69 -4.66 7.35
C THR A 190 16.09 -3.96 8.66
N ARG A 191 17.39 -3.83 8.94
CA ARG A 191 17.84 -3.18 10.16
C ARG A 191 17.67 -1.67 10.07
N VAL A 192 16.80 -1.14 10.92
CA VAL A 192 16.59 0.30 11.08
C VAL A 192 17.76 0.90 11.89
N PRO A 193 18.48 1.91 11.36
CA PRO A 193 19.49 2.64 12.13
C PRO A 193 18.87 3.39 13.31
N GLY A 194 19.66 3.61 14.36
CA GLY A 194 19.27 4.50 15.46
C GLY A 194 19.32 5.98 15.06
N GLY A 195 19.06 6.86 16.03
CA GLY A 195 19.14 8.31 15.84
C GLY A 195 17.82 8.96 15.44
N PRO A 196 17.83 10.28 15.23
CA PRO A 196 16.62 11.03 14.88
C PRO A 196 16.21 10.76 13.43
N TRP A 197 14.89 10.76 13.20
CA TRP A 197 14.23 10.59 11.92
C TRP A 197 13.35 11.78 11.61
N LEU A 198 13.08 11.99 10.32
CA LEU A 198 12.11 12.95 9.81
C LEU A 198 11.10 12.20 8.95
N GLY A 199 9.86 12.09 9.41
CA GLY A 199 8.76 11.52 8.63
C GLY A 199 8.26 12.53 7.59
N LEU A 200 8.03 12.07 6.36
CA LEU A 200 7.33 12.76 5.29
C LEU A 200 6.14 11.89 4.87
N SER A 201 4.93 12.30 5.20
CA SER A 201 3.71 11.54 4.91
C SER A 201 2.70 12.36 4.11
N LEU A 202 1.71 11.70 3.52
CA LEU A 202 0.64 12.36 2.79
C LEU A 202 -0.63 12.44 3.63
N ARG A 203 -1.19 13.65 3.77
CA ARG A 203 -2.49 13.93 4.37
C ARG A 203 -3.51 14.11 3.27
N ALA A 204 -4.38 13.13 3.08
CA ALA A 204 -5.55 13.22 2.22
C ALA A 204 -6.60 12.19 2.64
N GLY A 205 -7.88 12.51 2.46
CA GLY A 205 -8.94 11.50 2.48
C GLY A 205 -8.92 10.66 1.21
N VAL A 206 -9.60 9.52 1.23
CA VAL A 206 -9.64 8.57 0.10
C VAL A 206 -9.96 9.26 -1.23
N ALA A 207 -10.92 10.20 -1.27
CA ALA A 207 -11.29 10.94 -2.48
C ALA A 207 -10.15 11.79 -3.06
N GLY A 208 -9.14 12.15 -2.27
CA GLY A 208 -7.94 12.87 -2.71
C GLY A 208 -6.80 11.96 -3.19
N LEU A 209 -6.93 10.63 -3.00
CA LEU A 209 -5.91 9.64 -3.37
C LEU A 209 -6.10 9.12 -4.82
N THR A 210 -6.34 10.03 -5.78
CA THR A 210 -6.59 9.69 -7.18
C THR A 210 -5.32 9.51 -8.02
N PHE A 211 -4.16 9.47 -7.39
CA PHE A 211 -2.87 9.17 -8.02
C PHE A 211 -2.51 7.68 -7.89
N THR A 212 -1.64 7.20 -8.78
CA THR A 212 -1.18 5.81 -8.82
C THR A 212 0.13 5.60 -8.07
N GLN A 213 0.97 6.62 -7.96
CA GLN A 213 2.29 6.52 -7.35
C GLN A 213 2.62 7.73 -6.49
N PHE A 214 3.34 7.49 -5.40
CA PHE A 214 4.00 8.49 -4.57
C PHE A 214 5.49 8.17 -4.51
N GLY A 215 6.35 9.07 -4.92
CA GLY A 215 7.78 8.84 -5.04
C GLY A 215 8.64 9.95 -4.46
N TYR A 216 9.83 9.57 -4.04
CA TYR A 216 10.94 10.43 -3.70
C TYR A 216 11.95 10.40 -4.85
N GLU A 217 12.24 11.55 -5.45
CA GLU A 217 13.14 11.67 -6.60
C GLU A 217 14.44 12.40 -6.18
N PRO A 218 15.54 11.67 -5.89
CA PRO A 218 16.83 12.26 -5.59
C PRO A 218 17.51 12.72 -6.87
N LEU A 219 18.00 13.97 -6.90
CA LEU A 219 18.74 14.50 -8.04
C LEU A 219 19.61 15.69 -7.60
N ASP A 220 20.88 15.73 -8.07
CA ASP A 220 21.84 16.81 -7.82
C ASP A 220 21.99 17.23 -6.33
N GLY A 221 22.00 16.23 -5.43
CA GLY A 221 22.16 16.45 -3.99
C GLY A 221 20.92 16.91 -3.26
N GLY A 222 19.82 17.14 -3.97
CA GLY A 222 18.51 17.46 -3.42
C GLY A 222 17.47 16.41 -3.80
N ALA A 223 16.23 16.65 -3.45
CA ALA A 223 15.10 15.80 -3.80
C ALA A 223 13.79 16.59 -3.92
N LEU A 224 12.83 15.98 -4.61
CA LEU A 224 11.43 16.40 -4.59
C LEU A 224 10.54 15.17 -4.39
N LEU A 225 9.29 15.41 -4.04
CA LEU A 225 8.26 14.37 -3.98
C LEU A 225 7.37 14.48 -5.21
N ARG A 226 6.94 13.34 -5.75
CA ARG A 226 6.08 13.26 -6.92
C ARG A 226 4.85 12.39 -6.65
N LEU A 227 3.69 12.88 -7.08
CA LEU A 227 2.44 12.15 -7.16
C LEU A 227 2.07 12.00 -8.63
N ASP A 228 1.82 10.78 -9.10
CA ASP A 228 1.53 10.50 -10.52
C ASP A 228 0.04 10.26 -10.71
N TYR A 229 -0.62 11.21 -11.39
CA TYR A 229 -2.07 11.21 -11.64
C TYR A 229 -2.44 10.69 -13.04
N GLU A 230 -1.46 10.53 -13.91
CA GLU A 230 -1.61 9.98 -15.27
C GLU A 230 -2.65 10.69 -16.15
N GLY A 231 -3.10 11.87 -15.78
CA GLY A 231 -4.10 12.63 -16.54
C GLY A 231 -5.55 12.26 -16.23
N HIS A 232 -5.81 11.38 -15.27
CA HIS A 232 -7.19 10.95 -14.94
C HIS A 232 -7.89 11.86 -13.95
N THR A 233 -7.17 12.68 -13.20
CA THR A 233 -7.76 13.69 -12.32
C THR A 233 -8.03 14.99 -13.09
N LEU A 234 -9.31 15.34 -13.23
CA LEU A 234 -9.74 16.57 -13.89
C LEU A 234 -9.99 17.67 -12.86
N THR A 235 -9.43 18.85 -13.10
CA THR A 235 -9.74 20.04 -12.32
C THR A 235 -10.86 20.85 -13.00
N HIS A 236 -11.76 21.38 -12.20
CA HIS A 236 -12.85 22.26 -12.63
C HIS A 236 -12.91 23.48 -11.71
N GLY A 237 -12.00 24.44 -11.92
CA GLY A 237 -11.79 25.58 -11.01
C GLY A 237 -10.71 25.28 -9.96
N ALA A 238 -11.01 25.55 -8.68
CA ALA A 238 -10.05 25.35 -7.60
C ALA A 238 -9.79 23.87 -7.31
N TRP A 239 -8.53 23.50 -7.23
CA TRP A 239 -8.08 22.17 -6.85
C TRP A 239 -6.84 22.26 -5.94
N THR A 240 -6.75 21.34 -4.96
CA THR A 240 -5.64 21.30 -4.00
C THR A 240 -5.07 19.89 -3.93
N SER A 241 -3.75 19.78 -3.96
CA SER A 241 -3.04 18.50 -3.80
C SER A 241 -3.21 17.95 -2.39
N PRO A 242 -2.97 16.63 -2.16
CA PRO A 242 -2.63 16.11 -0.85
C PRO A 242 -1.51 16.94 -0.20
N ALA A 243 -1.59 17.14 1.12
CA ALA A 243 -0.53 17.83 1.84
C ALA A 243 0.61 16.85 2.20
N VAL A 244 1.85 17.27 1.99
CA VAL A 244 3.02 16.58 2.56
C VAL A 244 3.19 17.07 4.00
N VAL A 245 3.05 16.16 4.95
CA VAL A 245 3.25 16.41 6.37
C VAL A 245 4.66 16.00 6.77
N ILE A 246 5.41 16.95 7.32
CA ILE A 246 6.80 16.80 7.74
C ILE A 246 6.82 16.84 9.27
N ARG A 247 7.27 15.76 9.92
CA ARG A 247 7.26 15.63 11.37
C ARG A 247 8.50 14.91 11.87
N PRO A 248 9.23 15.46 12.88
CA PRO A 248 10.30 14.74 13.56
C PRO A 248 9.78 13.46 14.22
N ALA A 249 10.61 12.42 14.25
CA ALA A 249 10.29 11.12 14.84
C ALA A 249 11.56 10.48 15.40
N ALA A 250 11.43 9.61 16.41
CA ALA A 250 12.54 8.85 16.97
C ALA A 250 12.88 7.60 16.12
N SER A 251 11.93 7.16 15.30
CA SER A 251 12.09 5.99 14.42
C SER A 251 11.15 6.06 13.22
N PRO A 252 11.36 5.28 12.15
CA PRO A 252 10.39 5.17 11.06
C PRO A 252 9.06 4.54 11.49
N TRP A 253 9.05 3.73 12.53
CA TRP A 253 7.84 3.16 13.12
C TRP A 253 6.97 4.25 13.74
N GLU A 254 7.59 5.16 14.46
CA GLU A 254 6.91 6.35 14.99
C GLU A 254 6.41 7.26 13.86
N ALA A 255 7.16 7.38 12.75
CA ALA A 255 6.70 8.14 11.59
C ALA A 255 5.42 7.52 10.96
N ILE A 256 5.31 6.19 10.91
CA ILE A 256 4.07 5.50 10.50
C ILE A 256 2.93 5.79 11.49
N ALA A 257 3.20 5.70 12.79
CA ALA A 257 2.19 5.98 13.83
C ALA A 257 1.73 7.45 13.77
N HIS A 258 2.65 8.39 13.52
CA HIS A 258 2.34 9.80 13.32
C HIS A 258 1.46 10.03 12.08
N HIS A 259 1.76 9.35 10.96
CA HIS A 259 0.92 9.41 9.76
C HIS A 259 -0.52 8.95 10.06
N ARG A 260 -0.67 7.81 10.74
CA ARG A 260 -1.99 7.34 11.16
C ARG A 260 -2.67 8.35 12.07
N ALA A 261 -2.00 8.82 13.11
CA ALA A 261 -2.57 9.78 14.06
C ALA A 261 -3.03 11.07 13.37
N ASP A 262 -2.25 11.56 12.43
CA ASP A 262 -2.59 12.75 11.62
C ASP A 262 -3.85 12.53 10.78
N LEU A 263 -4.00 11.38 10.12
CA LEU A 263 -5.20 11.06 9.36
C LEU A 263 -6.44 10.93 10.26
N VAL A 264 -6.31 10.29 11.42
CA VAL A 264 -7.41 10.15 12.40
C VAL A 264 -7.82 11.51 12.95
N GLU A 265 -6.88 12.34 13.36
CA GLU A 265 -7.12 13.69 13.89
C GLU A 265 -7.92 14.57 12.91
N HIS A 266 -7.68 14.39 11.60
CA HIS A 266 -8.39 15.14 10.55
C HIS A 266 -9.65 14.43 10.04
N GLY A 267 -10.07 13.32 10.66
CA GLY A 267 -11.26 12.55 10.22
C GLY A 267 -11.10 11.86 8.86
N LEU A 268 -9.85 11.60 8.44
CA LEU A 268 -9.50 11.00 7.14
C LEU A 268 -9.26 9.49 7.23
N ALA A 269 -9.23 8.94 8.43
CA ALA A 269 -9.14 7.51 8.70
C ALA A 269 -9.88 7.16 10.00
N PRO A 270 -10.42 5.94 10.14
CA PRO A 270 -10.96 5.45 11.40
C PRO A 270 -9.88 5.34 12.49
N GLU A 271 -10.27 5.45 13.77
CA GLU A 271 -9.36 5.29 14.89
C GLU A 271 -8.84 3.85 15.04
N GLY A 272 -9.61 2.87 14.62
CA GLY A 272 -9.28 1.44 14.68
C GLY A 272 -10.19 0.62 13.79
N PRO A 273 -10.24 -0.71 14.00
CA PRO A 273 -11.13 -1.58 13.23
C PRO A 273 -12.58 -1.11 13.36
N VAL A 274 -13.27 -0.97 12.23
CA VAL A 274 -14.68 -0.50 12.22
C VAL A 274 -15.67 -1.57 12.70
N ARG A 275 -15.23 -2.80 12.83
CA ARG A 275 -15.98 -3.94 13.33
C ARG A 275 -15.16 -4.76 14.32
N PRO A 276 -15.80 -5.36 15.34
CA PRO A 276 -15.11 -6.25 16.26
C PRO A 276 -14.69 -7.54 15.53
N ALA A 277 -13.50 -8.05 15.87
CA ALA A 277 -13.04 -9.33 15.36
C ALA A 277 -13.86 -10.49 15.97
N HIS A 278 -14.21 -11.46 15.16
CA HIS A 278 -14.85 -12.70 15.60
C HIS A 278 -13.79 -13.73 16.03
N ASP A 279 -14.10 -14.59 17.00
CA ASP A 279 -13.17 -15.56 17.56
C ASP A 279 -12.58 -16.50 16.50
N TRP A 280 -13.39 -16.90 15.53
CA TRP A 280 -12.92 -17.80 14.47
C TRP A 280 -11.90 -17.15 13.54
N TRP A 281 -11.83 -15.82 13.44
CA TRP A 281 -10.83 -15.12 12.65
C TRP A 281 -9.40 -15.29 13.20
N ARG A 282 -9.28 -15.72 14.45
CA ARG A 282 -7.99 -15.94 15.15
C ARG A 282 -7.45 -17.36 15.02
N ARG A 283 -8.21 -18.23 14.35
CA ARG A 283 -7.80 -19.63 14.18
C ARG A 283 -6.77 -19.76 13.08
N VAL A 284 -5.88 -20.75 13.24
CA VAL A 284 -4.85 -21.10 12.26
C VAL A 284 -5.44 -21.24 10.86
N ILE A 285 -4.74 -20.66 9.89
CA ILE A 285 -5.12 -20.64 8.48
C ILE A 285 -4.32 -21.73 7.74
N PHE A 286 -4.99 -22.51 6.88
CA PHE A 286 -4.36 -23.29 5.80
C PHE A 286 -4.70 -22.62 4.48
N CYS A 287 -3.67 -22.32 3.67
CA CYS A 287 -3.83 -21.80 2.32
C CYS A 287 -3.18 -22.76 1.33
N GLY A 288 -3.95 -23.24 0.34
CA GLY A 288 -3.49 -24.28 -0.58
C GLY A 288 -2.38 -23.89 -1.54
N TRP A 289 -2.09 -22.57 -1.71
CA TRP A 289 -1.19 -22.10 -2.76
C TRP A 289 0.22 -22.70 -2.72
N GLY A 290 0.88 -22.73 -1.58
CA GLY A 290 2.22 -23.32 -1.45
C GLY A 290 2.23 -24.83 -1.75
N ALA A 291 1.19 -25.57 -1.33
CA ALA A 291 1.03 -26.99 -1.65
C ALA A 291 0.77 -27.21 -3.16
N GLN A 292 -0.02 -26.31 -3.80
CA GLN A 292 -0.20 -26.30 -5.25
C GLN A 292 1.14 -26.08 -5.97
N CYS A 293 1.95 -25.11 -5.53
CA CYS A 293 3.26 -24.82 -6.09
C CYS A 293 4.23 -25.99 -5.91
N ALA A 294 4.23 -26.63 -4.75
CA ALA A 294 5.12 -27.77 -4.46
C ALA A 294 4.80 -29.01 -5.31
N ARG A 295 3.53 -29.22 -5.68
CA ARG A 295 3.12 -30.32 -6.58
C ARG A 295 3.22 -29.99 -8.07
N ALA A 296 3.37 -28.71 -8.43
CA ALA A 296 3.46 -28.29 -9.82
C ALA A 296 4.75 -28.83 -10.46
N GLY A 297 4.68 -29.14 -11.74
CA GLY A 297 5.82 -29.64 -12.51
C GLY A 297 5.38 -30.53 -13.66
N GLY A 298 6.30 -30.92 -14.54
CA GLY A 298 5.99 -31.79 -15.68
C GLY A 298 4.94 -31.21 -16.65
N GLY A 299 4.80 -29.88 -16.72
CA GLY A 299 3.80 -29.20 -17.54
C GLY A 299 2.49 -28.89 -16.81
N VAL A 300 2.35 -29.29 -15.53
CA VAL A 300 1.22 -28.95 -14.68
C VAL A 300 1.53 -27.67 -13.91
N THR A 301 0.64 -26.68 -13.99
CA THR A 301 0.79 -25.39 -13.30
C THR A 301 0.12 -25.42 -11.91
N PRO A 302 0.56 -24.59 -10.94
CA PRO A 302 -0.11 -24.49 -9.64
C PRO A 302 -1.62 -24.26 -9.75
N MET A 303 -2.06 -23.42 -10.68
CA MET A 303 -3.47 -23.09 -10.91
C MET A 303 -4.33 -24.30 -11.32
N GLN A 304 -3.75 -25.33 -11.94
CA GLN A 304 -4.45 -26.56 -12.28
C GLN A 304 -4.65 -27.48 -11.07
N LEU A 305 -3.96 -27.20 -9.97
CA LEU A 305 -3.94 -28.00 -8.74
C LEU A 305 -4.84 -27.44 -7.63
N SER A 306 -5.59 -26.35 -7.89
CA SER A 306 -6.70 -25.93 -7.03
C SER A 306 -7.88 -26.88 -7.21
N ARG A 307 -7.82 -28.04 -6.56
CA ARG A 307 -8.74 -29.18 -6.76
C ARG A 307 -9.23 -29.74 -5.43
N GLN A 308 -10.50 -30.13 -5.39
CA GLN A 308 -11.15 -30.67 -4.20
C GLN A 308 -10.40 -31.89 -3.63
N ASP A 309 -10.08 -32.86 -4.48
CA ASP A 309 -9.39 -34.09 -4.09
C ASP A 309 -8.03 -33.83 -3.43
N LEU A 310 -7.26 -32.84 -3.94
CA LEU A 310 -5.98 -32.46 -3.37
C LEU A 310 -6.14 -31.73 -2.03
N TYR A 311 -7.12 -30.83 -1.92
CA TYR A 311 -7.39 -30.16 -0.66
C TYR A 311 -7.83 -31.15 0.43
N ASP A 312 -8.63 -32.16 0.09
CA ASP A 312 -8.99 -33.22 1.03
C ASP A 312 -7.75 -34.02 1.47
N GLU A 313 -6.88 -34.43 0.53
CA GLU A 313 -5.62 -35.12 0.84
C GLU A 313 -4.70 -34.31 1.77
N TRP A 314 -4.52 -33.01 1.49
CA TRP A 314 -3.68 -32.14 2.32
C TRP A 314 -4.28 -31.94 3.72
N LEU A 315 -5.58 -31.74 3.83
CA LEU A 315 -6.25 -31.57 5.12
C LEU A 315 -6.18 -32.84 5.95
N ASP A 316 -6.37 -34.03 5.35
CA ASP A 316 -6.24 -35.33 6.03
C ASP A 316 -4.80 -35.55 6.53
N ARG A 317 -3.79 -35.20 5.72
CA ARG A 317 -2.38 -35.25 6.14
C ARG A 317 -2.09 -34.30 7.31
N LEU A 318 -2.60 -33.08 7.28
CA LEU A 318 -2.43 -32.11 8.37
C LEU A 318 -3.07 -32.61 9.66
N GLU A 319 -4.30 -33.12 9.60
CA GLU A 319 -5.02 -33.70 10.74
C GLU A 319 -4.31 -34.90 11.35
N LEU A 320 -3.76 -35.79 10.51
CA LEU A 320 -2.94 -36.96 10.97
C LEU A 320 -1.74 -36.50 11.83
N HIS A 321 -1.23 -35.29 11.62
CA HIS A 321 -0.07 -34.76 12.33
C HIS A 321 -0.44 -33.69 13.37
N GLY A 322 -1.74 -33.58 13.73
CA GLY A 322 -2.22 -32.72 14.81
C GLY A 322 -2.49 -31.25 14.40
N ILE A 323 -2.51 -30.94 13.10
CA ILE A 323 -2.86 -29.61 12.59
C ILE A 323 -4.28 -29.65 12.03
N VAL A 324 -5.23 -29.09 12.76
CA VAL A 324 -6.61 -28.90 12.28
C VAL A 324 -6.81 -27.40 12.05
N PRO A 325 -6.67 -26.92 10.80
CA PRO A 325 -6.86 -25.50 10.52
C PRO A 325 -8.31 -25.09 10.80
N GLY A 326 -8.49 -23.97 11.49
CA GLY A 326 -9.83 -23.42 11.72
C GLY A 326 -10.33 -22.63 10.51
N THR A 327 -9.42 -22.16 9.67
CA THR A 327 -9.73 -21.42 8.43
C THR A 327 -8.98 -22.07 7.25
N ILE A 328 -9.68 -22.32 6.16
CA ILE A 328 -9.12 -22.88 4.93
C ILE A 328 -9.29 -21.85 3.82
N VAL A 329 -8.22 -21.48 3.14
CA VAL A 329 -8.26 -20.63 1.95
C VAL A 329 -8.17 -21.52 0.72
N VAL A 330 -9.25 -21.56 -0.07
CA VAL A 330 -9.23 -22.14 -1.41
C VAL A 330 -8.63 -21.11 -2.34
N ASP A 331 -7.38 -21.34 -2.74
CA ASP A 331 -6.55 -20.33 -3.42
C ASP A 331 -6.71 -20.33 -4.95
N ASP A 332 -5.79 -19.68 -5.65
CA ASP A 332 -5.88 -19.29 -7.06
C ASP A 332 -6.41 -20.41 -7.99
N ARG A 333 -7.36 -19.99 -8.79
CA ARG A 333 -7.99 -20.73 -9.89
C ARG A 333 -9.02 -21.79 -9.46
N TRP A 334 -9.70 -21.60 -8.33
CA TRP A 334 -10.88 -22.40 -8.03
C TRP A 334 -12.04 -22.14 -9.01
N GLN A 335 -12.11 -20.89 -9.56
CA GLN A 335 -13.15 -20.47 -10.53
C GLN A 335 -12.83 -20.93 -11.96
N ALA A 336 -13.87 -21.09 -12.75
CA ALA A 336 -13.77 -21.24 -14.21
C ALA A 336 -13.23 -19.95 -14.86
N HIS A 337 -13.71 -18.77 -14.39
CA HIS A 337 -13.28 -17.43 -14.83
C HIS A 337 -13.04 -16.53 -13.63
N TYR A 338 -11.92 -15.79 -13.60
CA TYR A 338 -11.54 -14.93 -12.47
C TYR A 338 -12.57 -13.86 -12.08
N GLY A 339 -13.29 -13.28 -13.04
CA GLY A 339 -14.29 -12.24 -12.80
C GLY A 339 -15.68 -12.78 -12.39
N ARG A 340 -15.82 -14.09 -12.14
CA ARG A 340 -17.09 -14.76 -11.86
C ARG A 340 -17.03 -15.70 -10.67
N PRO A 341 -18.15 -15.97 -9.98
CA PRO A 341 -18.20 -16.81 -8.79
C PRO A 341 -18.38 -18.30 -9.09
N GLU A 342 -18.48 -18.71 -10.36
CA GLU A 342 -18.73 -20.11 -10.71
C GLU A 342 -17.47 -20.97 -10.49
N PRO A 343 -17.52 -22.01 -9.63
CA PRO A 343 -16.45 -22.99 -9.49
C PRO A 343 -16.17 -23.70 -10.82
N ASP A 344 -14.92 -24.07 -11.04
CA ASP A 344 -14.57 -24.94 -12.15
C ASP A 344 -15.09 -26.38 -11.88
N PRO A 345 -16.01 -26.92 -12.69
CA PRO A 345 -16.69 -28.18 -12.38
C PRO A 345 -15.78 -29.40 -12.45
N GLU A 346 -14.66 -29.34 -13.16
CA GLU A 346 -13.69 -30.45 -13.23
C GLU A 346 -12.82 -30.51 -11.99
N ARG A 347 -12.57 -29.37 -11.36
CA ARG A 347 -11.71 -29.25 -10.18
C ARG A 347 -12.52 -29.23 -8.88
N TRP A 348 -13.68 -28.63 -8.88
CA TRP A 348 -14.58 -28.47 -7.76
C TRP A 348 -16.00 -28.93 -8.13
N PRO A 349 -16.26 -30.24 -8.22
CA PRO A 349 -17.54 -30.78 -8.72
C PRO A 349 -18.76 -30.32 -7.91
N ASP A 350 -18.60 -30.19 -6.58
CA ASP A 350 -19.63 -29.65 -5.69
C ASP A 350 -18.96 -28.86 -4.54
N MET A 351 -18.50 -27.64 -4.87
CA MET A 351 -17.86 -26.77 -3.89
C MET A 351 -18.78 -26.43 -2.71
N ARG A 352 -20.08 -26.28 -2.96
CA ARG A 352 -21.04 -25.96 -1.90
C ARG A 352 -21.15 -27.10 -0.89
N ALA A 353 -21.30 -28.35 -1.34
CA ALA A 353 -21.34 -29.49 -0.46
C ALA A 353 -20.00 -29.67 0.29
N TRP A 354 -18.88 -29.40 -0.38
CA TRP A 354 -17.56 -29.45 0.24
C TRP A 354 -17.41 -28.43 1.37
N ILE A 355 -17.82 -27.17 1.14
CA ILE A 355 -17.80 -26.12 2.17
C ILE A 355 -18.72 -26.50 3.35
N ALA A 356 -19.92 -27.02 3.08
CA ALA A 356 -20.83 -27.49 4.11
C ALA A 356 -20.19 -28.60 4.98
N ALA A 357 -19.50 -29.55 4.37
CA ALA A 357 -18.79 -30.61 5.11
C ALA A 357 -17.62 -30.04 5.96
N ARG A 358 -16.96 -28.96 5.54
CA ARG A 358 -15.97 -28.26 6.39
C ARG A 358 -16.63 -27.59 7.59
N HIS A 359 -17.81 -26.98 7.40
CA HIS A 359 -18.58 -26.38 8.50
C HIS A 359 -18.99 -27.42 9.56
N GLU A 360 -19.41 -28.62 9.16
CA GLU A 360 -19.72 -29.72 10.09
C GLU A 360 -18.50 -30.10 10.95
N ARG A 361 -17.29 -29.88 10.45
CA ARG A 361 -16.02 -30.09 11.19
C ARG A 361 -15.59 -28.85 12.00
N GLY A 362 -16.41 -27.80 12.04
CA GLY A 362 -16.11 -26.54 12.73
C GLY A 362 -15.06 -25.66 12.03
N GLN A 363 -14.77 -25.95 10.78
CA GLN A 363 -13.83 -25.17 9.95
C GLN A 363 -14.57 -24.08 9.18
N ARG A 364 -13.85 -23.04 8.74
CA ARG A 364 -14.33 -21.94 7.92
C ARG A 364 -13.58 -21.89 6.60
N VAL A 365 -14.24 -21.43 5.53
CA VAL A 365 -13.65 -21.42 4.19
C VAL A 365 -13.65 -20.02 3.62
N LEU A 366 -12.47 -19.53 3.24
CA LEU A 366 -12.32 -18.32 2.45
C LEU A 366 -12.04 -18.68 1.00
N LEU A 367 -12.62 -17.92 0.08
CA LEU A 367 -12.33 -18.04 -1.33
C LEU A 367 -11.35 -16.94 -1.75
N TRP A 368 -10.32 -17.33 -2.48
CA TRP A 368 -9.38 -16.38 -3.08
C TRP A 368 -10.03 -15.61 -4.22
N TRP A 369 -9.78 -14.32 -4.30
CA TRP A 369 -10.30 -13.44 -5.34
C TRP A 369 -9.20 -12.58 -5.96
N ARG A 370 -9.08 -12.64 -7.29
CA ARG A 370 -8.17 -11.81 -8.05
C ARG A 370 -8.80 -10.45 -8.32
N ALA A 371 -8.28 -9.42 -7.67
CA ALA A 371 -8.66 -8.04 -7.97
C ALA A 371 -8.39 -7.70 -9.45
N TRP A 372 -9.19 -6.81 -10.00
CA TRP A 372 -9.05 -6.26 -11.35
C TRP A 372 -9.23 -7.22 -12.53
N ALA A 373 -9.46 -8.50 -12.33
CA ALA A 373 -9.53 -9.46 -13.42
C ALA A 373 -10.70 -9.19 -14.36
N PRO A 374 -10.47 -8.92 -15.67
CA PRO A 374 -11.54 -8.67 -16.64
C PRO A 374 -12.13 -9.96 -17.20
N HIS A 375 -11.55 -11.12 -16.90
CA HIS A 375 -11.92 -12.40 -17.51
C HIS A 375 -13.35 -12.84 -17.13
N GLY A 376 -14.19 -12.98 -18.14
CA GLY A 376 -15.60 -13.34 -17.98
C GLY A 376 -16.52 -12.16 -17.74
N LEU A 377 -16.01 -10.91 -17.75
CA LEU A 377 -16.80 -9.69 -17.68
C LEU A 377 -17.19 -9.18 -19.07
N PRO A 378 -18.35 -8.50 -19.23
CA PRO A 378 -18.66 -7.73 -20.42
C PRO A 378 -17.63 -6.60 -20.62
N ALA A 379 -17.25 -6.33 -21.87
CA ALA A 379 -16.23 -5.32 -22.19
C ALA A 379 -16.60 -3.91 -21.69
N GLU A 380 -17.90 -3.58 -21.72
CA GLU A 380 -18.44 -2.31 -21.24
C GLU A 380 -18.35 -2.12 -19.71
N GLU A 381 -18.08 -3.18 -18.97
CA GLU A 381 -17.86 -3.14 -17.52
C GLU A 381 -16.37 -3.10 -17.14
N CYS A 382 -15.49 -2.87 -18.13
CA CYS A 382 -14.06 -2.90 -17.96
C CYS A 382 -13.40 -1.58 -18.32
N VAL A 383 -12.28 -1.29 -17.66
CA VAL A 383 -11.29 -0.33 -18.15
C VAL A 383 -10.70 -0.87 -19.44
N THR A 384 -10.58 -0.03 -20.46
CA THR A 384 -10.13 -0.44 -21.79
C THR A 384 -8.89 0.31 -22.25
N ASP A 385 -8.11 -0.33 -23.10
CA ASP A 385 -7.04 0.30 -23.85
C ASP A 385 -7.60 1.14 -25.03
N PRO A 386 -6.75 1.89 -25.77
CA PRO A 386 -7.18 2.67 -26.94
C PRO A 386 -7.83 1.85 -28.06
N ALA A 387 -7.57 0.56 -28.12
CA ALA A 387 -8.20 -0.36 -29.08
C ALA A 387 -9.55 -0.91 -28.59
N GLY A 388 -10.01 -0.51 -27.41
CA GLY A 388 -11.26 -0.98 -26.80
C GLY A 388 -11.15 -2.36 -26.15
N ARG A 389 -9.94 -2.89 -25.94
CA ARG A 389 -9.75 -4.21 -25.31
C ARG A 389 -9.82 -4.06 -23.79
N PRO A 390 -10.59 -4.93 -23.09
CA PRO A 390 -10.62 -4.97 -21.64
C PRO A 390 -9.24 -5.27 -21.05
N VAL A 391 -8.79 -4.42 -20.11
CA VAL A 391 -7.52 -4.58 -19.39
C VAL A 391 -7.71 -4.82 -17.90
N ALA A 392 -8.81 -4.29 -17.33
CA ALA A 392 -9.16 -4.50 -15.93
C ALA A 392 -10.67 -4.31 -15.73
N ALA A 393 -11.21 -4.85 -14.64
CA ALA A 393 -12.56 -4.52 -14.18
C ALA A 393 -12.64 -3.04 -13.80
N ASP A 394 -13.81 -2.40 -14.02
CA ASP A 394 -14.00 -0.97 -13.78
C ASP A 394 -14.98 -0.69 -12.62
N PRO A 395 -14.47 -0.46 -11.38
CA PRO A 395 -15.34 -0.13 -10.25
C PRO A 395 -16.10 1.19 -10.39
N THR A 396 -15.69 2.08 -11.30
CA THR A 396 -16.46 3.31 -11.57
C THR A 396 -17.75 3.03 -12.33
N ASN A 397 -17.83 1.86 -13.00
CA ASN A 397 -19.03 1.47 -13.75
C ASN A 397 -20.11 0.92 -12.81
N PRO A 398 -21.32 1.54 -12.75
CA PRO A 398 -22.39 1.07 -11.88
C PRO A 398 -22.88 -0.36 -12.19
N ALA A 399 -22.78 -0.81 -13.45
CA ALA A 399 -23.14 -2.18 -13.82
C ALA A 399 -22.15 -3.18 -13.23
N TYR A 400 -20.85 -2.90 -13.35
CA TYR A 400 -19.81 -3.72 -12.71
C TYR A 400 -19.95 -3.75 -11.19
N ARG A 401 -20.17 -2.60 -10.51
CA ARG A 401 -20.39 -2.60 -9.06
C ARG A 401 -21.54 -3.48 -8.61
N ARG A 402 -22.68 -3.44 -9.34
CA ARG A 402 -23.81 -4.34 -9.03
C ARG A 402 -23.43 -5.80 -9.23
N ARG A 403 -22.72 -6.12 -10.31
CA ARG A 403 -22.22 -7.47 -10.60
C ARG A 403 -21.26 -7.94 -9.51
N LEU A 404 -20.27 -7.11 -9.15
CA LEU A 404 -19.29 -7.42 -8.09
C LEU A 404 -19.97 -7.70 -6.75
N ALA A 405 -20.92 -6.84 -6.35
CA ALA A 405 -21.71 -7.05 -5.14
C ALA A 405 -22.52 -8.36 -5.20
N GLY A 406 -23.14 -8.68 -6.33
CA GLY A 406 -23.83 -9.96 -6.55
C GLY A 406 -22.89 -11.16 -6.51
N THR A 407 -21.71 -11.04 -7.11
CA THR A 407 -20.64 -12.06 -7.08
C THR A 407 -20.20 -12.36 -5.64
N VAL A 408 -19.94 -11.33 -4.83
CA VAL A 408 -19.57 -11.49 -3.42
C VAL A 408 -20.71 -12.17 -2.63
N ALA A 409 -21.95 -11.72 -2.82
CA ALA A 409 -23.11 -12.33 -2.17
C ALA A 409 -23.27 -13.81 -2.56
N GLU A 410 -23.08 -14.18 -3.83
CA GLU A 410 -23.14 -15.56 -4.30
C GLU A 410 -22.05 -16.44 -3.69
N MET A 411 -20.81 -15.96 -3.62
CA MET A 411 -19.72 -16.69 -2.95
C MET A 411 -20.05 -16.97 -1.47
N LEU A 412 -20.64 -16.02 -0.77
CA LEU A 412 -20.90 -16.15 0.68
C LEU A 412 -22.22 -16.91 1.00
N THR A 413 -23.26 -16.71 0.22
CA THR A 413 -24.58 -17.33 0.49
C THR A 413 -24.89 -18.49 -0.43
N GLY A 414 -24.55 -18.39 -1.71
CA GLY A 414 -24.77 -19.45 -2.71
C GLY A 414 -23.81 -20.62 -2.52
N LEU A 415 -22.50 -20.35 -2.46
CA LEU A 415 -21.48 -21.37 -2.22
C LEU A 415 -21.29 -21.64 -0.71
N GLY A 416 -21.62 -20.72 0.17
CA GLY A 416 -21.50 -20.88 1.63
C GLY A 416 -20.15 -20.45 2.22
N ALA A 417 -19.29 -19.77 1.46
CA ALA A 417 -18.00 -19.30 1.97
C ALA A 417 -18.13 -18.37 3.18
N ASP A 418 -17.08 -18.25 3.97
CA ASP A 418 -17.04 -17.46 5.21
C ASP A 418 -16.26 -16.14 5.04
N GLY A 419 -15.78 -15.85 3.86
CA GLY A 419 -15.05 -14.63 3.54
C GLY A 419 -14.20 -14.76 2.29
N LEU A 420 -13.37 -13.76 2.07
CA LEU A 420 -12.52 -13.66 0.87
C LEU A 420 -11.08 -13.31 1.24
N LYS A 421 -10.12 -13.95 0.55
CA LYS A 421 -8.74 -13.49 0.42
C LYS A 421 -8.63 -12.72 -0.89
N ILE A 422 -8.52 -11.39 -0.81
CA ILE A 422 -8.43 -10.51 -1.99
C ILE A 422 -6.95 -10.26 -2.30
N ASP A 423 -6.55 -10.64 -3.50
CA ASP A 423 -5.17 -10.60 -3.96
C ASP A 423 -5.00 -9.73 -5.22
N PHE A 424 -3.75 -9.42 -5.56
CA PHE A 424 -3.38 -8.59 -6.72
C PHE A 424 -3.97 -7.17 -6.70
N THR A 425 -4.17 -6.56 -5.52
CA THR A 425 -4.65 -5.18 -5.43
C THR A 425 -3.69 -4.18 -6.08
N GLN A 426 -2.39 -4.51 -6.15
CA GLN A 426 -1.36 -3.73 -6.82
C GLN A 426 -1.46 -3.76 -8.36
N TRP A 427 -2.20 -4.69 -8.96
CA TRP A 427 -2.32 -4.82 -10.42
C TRP A 427 -3.39 -3.91 -11.02
N PHE A 428 -3.61 -2.79 -10.39
CA PHE A 428 -4.48 -1.75 -10.89
C PHE A 428 -4.02 -1.28 -12.29
N PRO A 429 -4.94 -1.00 -13.23
CA PRO A 429 -4.58 -0.46 -14.53
C PRO A 429 -3.94 0.93 -14.38
N SER A 430 -2.80 1.15 -15.01
CA SER A 430 -2.13 2.44 -15.04
C SER A 430 -1.77 2.85 -16.46
N GLY A 431 -1.72 4.16 -16.69
CA GLY A 431 -1.38 4.77 -17.97
C GLY A 431 -2.44 5.76 -18.45
N SER A 432 -1.97 6.91 -18.92
CA SER A 432 -2.80 8.03 -19.40
C SER A 432 -3.67 7.69 -20.63
N HIS A 433 -3.38 6.58 -21.30
CA HIS A 433 -4.12 6.13 -22.50
C HIS A 433 -5.32 5.27 -22.17
N LEU A 434 -5.48 4.82 -20.94
CA LEU A 434 -6.59 3.94 -20.53
C LEU A 434 -7.89 4.74 -20.40
N ARG A 435 -9.01 4.04 -20.56
CA ARG A 435 -10.36 4.61 -20.50
C ARG A 435 -11.20 3.86 -19.48
N ALA A 436 -11.69 4.58 -18.47
CA ALA A 436 -12.68 4.11 -17.52
C ALA A 436 -14.05 4.73 -17.80
N TYR A 437 -15.10 4.19 -17.21
CA TYR A 437 -16.45 4.74 -17.26
C TYR A 437 -16.54 6.07 -16.49
N GLY A 438 -15.99 6.13 -15.30
CA GLY A 438 -15.99 7.32 -14.45
C GLY A 438 -14.62 7.99 -14.38
N THR A 439 -14.51 8.98 -13.48
CA THR A 439 -13.31 9.81 -13.31
C THR A 439 -12.46 9.42 -12.09
N ASN A 440 -12.95 8.48 -11.24
CA ASN A 440 -12.17 8.01 -10.10
C ASN A 440 -10.99 7.15 -10.57
N TRP A 441 -9.82 7.31 -9.94
CA TRP A 441 -8.58 6.65 -10.37
C TRP A 441 -7.66 6.34 -9.19
N GLY A 442 -6.58 5.61 -9.45
CA GLY A 442 -5.51 5.37 -8.49
C GLY A 442 -5.94 4.65 -7.21
N ILE A 443 -5.38 5.08 -6.09
CA ILE A 443 -5.65 4.51 -4.77
C ILE A 443 -7.13 4.62 -4.39
N SER A 444 -7.77 5.73 -4.74
CA SER A 444 -9.19 5.95 -4.50
C SER A 444 -10.08 4.93 -5.23
N LEU A 445 -9.71 4.55 -6.47
CA LEU A 445 -10.45 3.53 -7.22
C LEU A 445 -10.32 2.13 -6.58
N LEU A 446 -9.15 1.80 -6.03
CA LEU A 446 -8.99 0.55 -5.27
C LEU A 446 -9.90 0.53 -4.03
N HIS A 447 -9.97 1.64 -3.30
CA HIS A 447 -10.87 1.74 -2.16
C HIS A 447 -12.34 1.54 -2.59
N GLU A 448 -12.78 2.14 -3.70
CA GLU A 448 -14.15 1.99 -4.24
C GLU A 448 -14.47 0.51 -4.56
N MET A 449 -13.52 -0.22 -5.12
CA MET A 449 -13.68 -1.66 -5.37
C MET A 449 -13.80 -2.43 -4.05
N LEU A 450 -12.86 -2.23 -3.12
CA LEU A 450 -12.86 -2.92 -1.83
C LEU A 450 -14.09 -2.56 -0.98
N ALA A 451 -14.53 -1.31 -0.99
CA ALA A 451 -15.76 -0.88 -0.31
C ALA A 451 -17.00 -1.59 -0.88
N THR A 452 -17.08 -1.71 -2.22
CA THR A 452 -18.17 -2.47 -2.87
C THR A 452 -18.18 -3.92 -2.41
N MET A 453 -17.01 -4.57 -2.34
CA MET A 453 -16.88 -5.96 -1.89
C MET A 453 -17.18 -6.12 -0.40
N TYR A 454 -16.61 -5.24 0.42
CA TYR A 454 -16.77 -5.26 1.88
C TYR A 454 -18.23 -5.07 2.29
N ASP A 455 -18.89 -4.06 1.74
CA ASP A 455 -20.29 -3.79 2.00
C ASP A 455 -21.21 -4.94 1.56
N ALA A 456 -20.95 -5.52 0.40
CA ALA A 456 -21.69 -6.68 -0.07
C ALA A 456 -21.48 -7.89 0.85
N ALA A 457 -20.22 -8.14 1.26
CA ALA A 457 -19.89 -9.22 2.17
C ALA A 457 -20.58 -9.07 3.53
N LYS A 458 -20.50 -7.88 4.14
CA LYS A 458 -21.10 -7.64 5.45
C LYS A 458 -22.62 -7.61 5.44
N ARG A 459 -23.26 -7.28 4.32
CA ARG A 459 -24.70 -7.44 4.13
C ARG A 459 -25.11 -8.89 3.97
N ALA A 460 -24.34 -9.69 3.24
CA ALA A 460 -24.63 -11.09 3.00
C ALA A 460 -24.36 -11.96 4.26
N LYS A 461 -23.24 -11.70 4.92
CA LYS A 461 -22.77 -12.45 6.10
C LYS A 461 -21.99 -11.50 7.01
N PRO A 462 -22.62 -10.98 8.10
CA PRO A 462 -22.01 -9.94 8.94
C PRO A 462 -20.66 -10.31 9.55
N ASP A 463 -20.41 -11.60 9.80
CA ASP A 463 -19.15 -12.15 10.32
C ASP A 463 -18.17 -12.61 9.23
N ALA A 464 -18.45 -12.37 7.94
CA ALA A 464 -17.54 -12.71 6.86
C ALA A 464 -16.17 -12.04 7.07
N LEU A 465 -15.09 -12.80 6.84
CA LEU A 465 -13.71 -12.31 6.97
C LEU A 465 -13.19 -11.79 5.63
N MET A 466 -12.83 -10.51 5.59
CA MET A 466 -12.23 -9.87 4.41
C MET A 466 -10.73 -9.65 4.65
N VAL A 467 -9.90 -10.41 3.93
CA VAL A 467 -8.44 -10.38 4.03
C VAL A 467 -7.85 -9.63 2.85
N THR A 468 -7.07 -8.60 3.12
CA THR A 468 -6.37 -7.80 2.10
C THR A 468 -4.91 -7.58 2.50
N HIS A 469 -4.09 -7.00 1.61
CA HIS A 469 -2.73 -6.55 1.93
C HIS A 469 -2.60 -5.01 1.80
N THR A 470 -3.58 -4.28 2.36
CA THR A 470 -3.74 -2.83 2.22
C THR A 470 -3.63 -2.11 3.58
N PRO A 471 -2.45 -2.05 4.23
CA PRO A 471 -2.32 -1.48 5.57
C PRO A 471 -2.32 0.06 5.59
N HIS A 472 -2.88 0.75 4.59
CA HIS A 472 -3.06 2.20 4.65
C HIS A 472 -4.18 2.56 5.66
N PRO A 473 -3.98 3.54 6.58
CA PRO A 473 -4.97 3.84 7.61
C PRO A 473 -6.37 4.16 7.09
N ALA A 474 -6.48 4.86 5.95
CA ALA A 474 -7.77 5.16 5.33
C ALA A 474 -8.49 3.94 4.72
N PHE A 475 -7.89 2.76 4.74
CA PHE A 475 -8.49 1.49 4.30
C PHE A 475 -8.97 0.61 5.47
N ALA A 476 -8.89 1.11 6.70
CA ALA A 476 -9.38 0.40 7.89
C ALA A 476 -10.87 0.05 7.84
N ASP A 477 -11.64 0.75 7.02
CA ASP A 477 -13.09 0.57 6.83
C ASP A 477 -13.45 -0.50 5.79
N VAL A 478 -12.47 -1.04 5.04
CA VAL A 478 -12.70 -2.00 3.95
C VAL A 478 -11.92 -3.31 4.11
N THR A 479 -11.35 -3.56 5.30
CA THR A 479 -10.58 -4.78 5.61
C THR A 479 -10.77 -5.21 7.07
N ASP A 480 -10.76 -6.51 7.33
CA ASP A 480 -10.82 -7.06 8.69
C ASP A 480 -9.47 -7.60 9.16
N MET A 481 -8.67 -8.12 8.23
CA MET A 481 -7.37 -8.74 8.49
C MET A 481 -6.37 -8.35 7.41
N ILE A 482 -5.16 -8.00 7.82
CA ILE A 482 -4.07 -7.65 6.93
C ILE A 482 -3.18 -8.87 6.69
N ARG A 483 -3.15 -9.34 5.45
CA ARG A 483 -2.18 -10.34 5.00
C ARG A 483 -0.81 -9.68 4.80
N LEU A 484 0.25 -10.27 5.34
CA LEU A 484 1.60 -9.72 5.20
C LEU A 484 2.19 -9.90 3.79
N ASN A 485 1.47 -10.55 2.90
CA ASN A 485 1.77 -10.78 1.49
C ASN A 485 3.00 -11.66 1.24
N ASP A 486 3.20 -12.05 0.00
CA ASP A 486 4.23 -12.97 -0.44
C ASP A 486 5.63 -12.59 0.05
N VAL A 487 6.35 -13.56 0.61
CA VAL A 487 7.73 -13.38 1.07
C VAL A 487 8.65 -13.29 -0.16
N LEU A 488 9.49 -12.28 -0.25
CA LEU A 488 10.43 -12.15 -1.35
C LEU A 488 11.73 -12.90 -1.04
N GLU A 489 12.17 -13.75 -1.94
CA GLU A 489 13.39 -14.56 -1.75
C GLU A 489 14.65 -13.73 -1.86
N THR A 490 14.63 -12.70 -2.69
CA THR A 490 15.77 -11.84 -2.96
C THR A 490 15.40 -10.37 -2.92
N ASP A 491 16.38 -9.52 -2.61
CA ASP A 491 16.26 -8.08 -2.81
C ASP A 491 16.43 -7.71 -4.31
N PRO A 492 16.21 -6.43 -4.70
CA PRO A 492 16.37 -5.98 -6.08
C PRO A 492 17.74 -6.24 -6.72
N ARG A 493 18.74 -6.57 -5.92
CA ARG A 493 20.09 -6.91 -6.37
C ARG A 493 20.33 -8.43 -6.43
N GLY A 494 19.27 -9.23 -6.32
CA GLY A 494 19.35 -10.69 -6.30
C GLY A 494 19.97 -11.29 -5.05
N ARG A 495 20.08 -10.54 -3.94
CA ARG A 495 20.65 -11.04 -2.68
C ARG A 495 19.54 -11.66 -1.82
N PRO A 496 19.79 -12.82 -1.19
CA PRO A 496 18.83 -13.45 -0.30
C PRO A 496 18.38 -12.53 0.84
N VAL A 497 17.08 -12.52 1.13
CA VAL A 497 16.48 -11.82 2.27
C VAL A 497 15.88 -12.85 3.22
N ALA A 498 16.22 -12.77 4.50
CA ALA A 498 15.71 -13.70 5.50
C ALA A 498 14.19 -13.55 5.65
N ALA A 499 13.44 -14.66 5.52
CA ALA A 499 11.99 -14.67 5.59
C ALA A 499 11.46 -14.14 6.94
N VAL A 500 12.07 -14.55 8.06
CA VAL A 500 11.70 -14.09 9.41
C VAL A 500 11.91 -12.59 9.60
N ASP A 501 12.95 -12.01 8.99
CA ASP A 501 13.17 -10.56 9.06
C ASP A 501 12.09 -9.79 8.30
N GLN A 502 11.59 -10.35 7.18
CA GLN A 502 10.45 -9.79 6.46
C GLN A 502 9.17 -9.89 7.27
N LEU A 503 8.89 -11.05 7.90
CA LEU A 503 7.75 -11.23 8.79
C LEU A 503 7.71 -10.12 9.86
N ARG A 504 8.81 -9.94 10.58
CA ARG A 504 8.94 -8.92 11.64
C ARG A 504 8.73 -7.51 11.11
N PHE A 505 9.38 -7.19 9.98
CA PHE A 505 9.28 -5.89 9.36
C PHE A 505 7.85 -5.58 8.91
N ARG A 506 7.21 -6.49 8.17
CA ARG A 506 5.87 -6.30 7.63
C ARG A 506 4.81 -6.25 8.73
N HIS A 507 4.94 -7.10 9.74
CA HIS A 507 4.11 -7.00 10.95
C HIS A 507 4.25 -5.63 11.61
N ALA A 508 5.47 -5.12 11.78
CA ALA A 508 5.68 -3.80 12.37
C ALA A 508 5.03 -2.68 11.55
N VAL A 509 5.09 -2.74 10.21
CA VAL A 509 4.36 -1.78 9.35
C VAL A 509 2.85 -1.87 9.60
N ALA A 510 2.27 -3.05 9.53
CA ALA A 510 0.83 -3.25 9.73
C ALA A 510 0.37 -2.82 11.13
N ALA A 511 1.12 -3.20 12.17
CA ALA A 511 0.77 -2.89 13.57
C ALA A 511 0.82 -1.38 13.90
N HIS A 512 1.74 -0.62 13.27
CA HIS A 512 1.79 0.83 13.48
C HIS A 512 0.80 1.60 12.61
N ALA A 513 0.50 1.09 11.42
CA ALA A 513 -0.47 1.71 10.51
C ALA A 513 -1.93 1.41 10.88
N LEU A 514 -2.23 0.17 11.27
CA LEU A 514 -3.57 -0.33 11.57
C LEU A 514 -3.60 -1.09 12.91
N PRO A 515 -3.32 -0.42 14.04
CA PRO A 515 -3.33 -1.09 15.34
C PRO A 515 -4.72 -1.66 15.63
N GLY A 516 -4.74 -2.89 16.16
CA GLY A 516 -5.98 -3.62 16.49
C GLY A 516 -6.55 -4.46 15.34
N HIS A 517 -6.12 -4.29 14.10
CA HIS A 517 -6.45 -5.25 13.03
C HIS A 517 -5.71 -6.56 13.23
N LEU A 518 -6.37 -7.66 12.87
CA LEU A 518 -5.71 -8.97 12.83
C LEU A 518 -4.71 -9.01 11.67
N VAL A 519 -3.70 -9.84 11.84
CA VAL A 519 -2.66 -10.05 10.84
C VAL A 519 -2.64 -11.53 10.44
N ASP A 520 -2.80 -11.81 9.16
CA ASP A 520 -2.46 -13.08 8.51
C ASP A 520 -0.98 -13.05 8.18
N THR A 521 -0.21 -13.94 8.79
CA THR A 521 1.24 -13.95 8.69
C THR A 521 1.76 -14.41 7.33
N ASP A 522 0.92 -14.98 6.47
CA ASP A 522 1.29 -15.59 5.17
C ASP A 522 2.43 -16.62 5.34
N GLN A 523 2.89 -17.27 4.29
CA GLN A 523 4.04 -18.18 4.39
C GLN A 523 4.69 -18.46 3.03
N TRP A 524 4.25 -17.88 1.94
CA TRP A 524 4.75 -18.22 0.60
C TRP A 524 5.47 -17.04 -0.06
N PRO A 525 6.51 -17.31 -0.89
CA PRO A 525 7.28 -18.53 -1.01
C PRO A 525 8.32 -18.71 0.11
N MET A 526 8.72 -19.95 0.33
CA MET A 526 9.86 -20.29 1.21
C MET A 526 11.01 -20.86 0.38
N ARG A 527 12.22 -20.36 0.63
CA ARG A 527 13.40 -20.77 -0.14
C ARG A 527 13.90 -22.17 0.24
N THR A 528 13.84 -22.51 1.52
CA THR A 528 14.30 -23.80 2.08
C THR A 528 13.38 -24.27 3.19
N LYS A 529 13.43 -25.58 3.53
CA LYS A 529 12.73 -26.11 4.69
C LYS A 529 13.19 -25.48 6.00
N ALA A 530 14.47 -25.14 6.11
CA ALA A 530 14.99 -24.44 7.28
C ALA A 530 14.37 -23.03 7.45
N ASP A 531 14.22 -22.29 6.35
CA ASP A 531 13.53 -20.98 6.36
C ASP A 531 12.05 -21.17 6.74
N TRP A 532 11.38 -22.19 6.20
CA TRP A 532 9.99 -22.52 6.51
C TRP A 532 9.78 -22.84 8.00
N LEU A 533 10.63 -23.69 8.60
CA LEU A 533 10.57 -24.01 10.03
C LEU A 533 10.82 -22.77 10.91
N ALA A 534 11.84 -21.99 10.58
CA ALA A 534 12.14 -20.77 11.33
C ALA A 534 10.98 -19.74 11.25
N TYR A 535 10.35 -19.64 10.08
CA TYR A 535 9.19 -18.79 9.86
C TYR A 535 7.97 -19.28 10.67
N ALA A 536 7.64 -20.56 10.56
CA ALA A 536 6.54 -21.18 11.29
C ALA A 536 6.68 -21.00 12.82
N GLN A 537 7.89 -21.11 13.36
CA GLN A 537 8.16 -20.88 14.78
C GLN A 537 7.90 -19.42 15.19
N ALA A 538 8.17 -18.45 14.30
CA ALA A 538 8.03 -17.03 14.61
C ALA A 538 6.60 -16.50 14.42
N GLN A 539 5.76 -17.14 13.62
CA GLN A 539 4.42 -16.64 13.25
C GLN A 539 3.52 -16.30 14.45
N PRO A 540 3.41 -17.11 15.53
CA PRO A 540 2.48 -16.81 16.63
C PRO A 540 2.75 -15.49 17.35
N GLU A 541 3.97 -14.98 17.30
CA GLU A 541 4.34 -13.68 17.89
C GLU A 541 3.92 -12.48 17.00
N HIS A 542 3.56 -12.75 15.74
CA HIS A 542 3.34 -11.72 14.74
C HIS A 542 1.93 -11.72 14.12
N GLY A 543 1.06 -12.64 14.51
CA GLY A 543 -0.31 -12.67 14.00
C GLY A 543 -0.94 -14.05 14.04
N VAL A 544 -1.95 -14.25 13.21
CA VAL A 544 -2.59 -15.55 13.00
C VAL A 544 -1.67 -16.41 12.15
N PRO A 545 -1.20 -17.57 12.65
CA PRO A 545 -0.34 -18.43 11.88
C PRO A 545 -1.03 -18.95 10.62
N ALA A 546 -0.30 -18.97 9.51
CA ALA A 546 -0.77 -19.48 8.23
C ALA A 546 0.18 -20.54 7.70
N LEU A 547 -0.36 -21.68 7.28
CA LEU A 547 0.37 -22.79 6.68
C LEU A 547 0.06 -22.84 5.18
N TYR A 548 1.11 -22.85 4.37
CA TYR A 548 0.99 -22.93 2.90
C TYR A 548 1.56 -24.24 2.34
N TYR A 549 2.50 -24.86 3.02
CA TYR A 549 3.17 -26.07 2.57
C TYR A 549 2.77 -27.28 3.40
N VAL A 550 2.59 -28.42 2.75
CA VAL A 550 2.17 -29.68 3.39
C VAL A 550 3.14 -30.81 3.11
N GLU A 551 3.70 -30.90 1.91
CA GLU A 551 4.46 -32.06 1.44
C GLU A 551 5.93 -31.75 1.17
N ALA A 552 6.19 -30.64 0.52
CA ALA A 552 7.54 -30.22 0.15
C ALA A 552 7.60 -28.70 -0.03
N ILE A 553 8.82 -28.15 -0.08
CA ILE A 553 9.12 -26.78 -0.46
C ILE A 553 9.24 -26.72 -1.98
N ASP A 554 8.48 -25.84 -2.63
CA ASP A 554 8.38 -25.74 -4.08
C ASP A 554 9.72 -25.45 -4.78
N GLY A 555 10.53 -24.53 -4.24
CA GLY A 555 11.80 -24.11 -4.85
C GLY A 555 12.90 -25.16 -4.80
N THR A 556 12.92 -26.03 -3.76
CA THR A 556 14.01 -27.01 -3.52
C THR A 556 13.55 -28.46 -3.61
N GLY A 557 12.25 -28.74 -3.52
CA GLY A 557 11.72 -30.07 -3.40
C GLY A 557 12.03 -30.76 -2.06
N GLU A 558 12.54 -30.03 -1.05
CA GLU A 558 12.80 -30.57 0.29
C GLU A 558 11.50 -31.07 0.92
N GLU A 559 11.48 -32.36 1.28
CA GLU A 559 10.31 -33.02 1.87
C GLU A 559 9.97 -32.41 3.26
N ILE A 560 8.69 -32.13 3.49
CA ILE A 560 8.11 -31.84 4.80
C ILE A 560 7.59 -33.14 5.39
N THR A 561 8.25 -33.61 6.45
CA THR A 561 7.91 -34.86 7.10
C THR A 561 6.77 -34.70 8.11
N GLY A 562 6.16 -35.80 8.54
CA GLY A 562 5.17 -35.76 9.63
C GLY A 562 5.76 -35.28 10.96
N GLU A 563 7.07 -35.44 11.18
CA GLU A 563 7.75 -34.88 12.36
C GLU A 563 7.83 -33.37 12.29
N ASP A 564 8.15 -32.80 11.12
CA ASP A 564 8.15 -31.35 10.91
C ASP A 564 6.76 -30.75 11.18
N LEU A 565 5.68 -31.38 10.68
CA LEU A 565 4.31 -30.93 10.92
C LEU A 565 3.93 -30.99 12.41
N ARG A 566 4.28 -32.08 13.13
CA ARG A 566 4.05 -32.14 14.58
C ARG A 566 4.83 -31.08 15.35
N LEU A 567 6.03 -30.73 14.90
CA LEU A 567 6.82 -29.66 15.49
C LEU A 567 6.14 -28.30 15.30
N VAL A 568 5.60 -28.04 14.11
CA VAL A 568 4.80 -26.82 13.85
C VAL A 568 3.54 -26.78 14.71
N ALA A 569 2.79 -27.90 14.80
CA ALA A 569 1.62 -28.00 15.67
C ALA A 569 1.95 -27.63 17.13
N LYS A 570 3.07 -28.16 17.65
CA LYS A 570 3.55 -27.84 19.01
C LYS A 570 3.85 -26.35 19.19
N TRP A 571 4.53 -25.71 18.23
CA TRP A 571 4.84 -24.27 18.32
C TRP A 571 3.58 -23.41 18.29
N TRP A 572 2.54 -23.86 17.61
CA TRP A 572 1.27 -23.13 17.48
C TRP A 572 0.25 -23.47 18.59
N GLY A 573 0.60 -24.39 19.51
CA GLY A 573 -0.27 -24.79 20.62
C GLY A 573 -1.50 -25.59 20.21
N LEU A 574 -1.39 -26.38 19.13
CA LEU A 574 -2.43 -27.23 18.58
C LEU A 574 -2.36 -28.64 19.17
#